data_b69492f03bc61b1f16d9c60b9f26a842
#
_entry.id   b69492f03bc61b1f16d9c60b9f26a842
#
_cell.length_a   1.000
_cell.length_b   1.000
_cell.length_c   1.000
_cell.angle_alpha   90.00
_cell.angle_beta   90.00
_cell.angle_gamma   90.00
#
_symmetry.space_group_name_H-M   'P 1'
#
loop_
_entity.id
_entity.type
_entity.pdbx_description
1 polymer ?
#
loop_
_entity_poly.entity_id
_entity_poly.type
_entity_poly.pdbx_seq_one_letter_code
_entity_poly.pdbx_strand_id
1 'polypeptide(L)'
;MPEIAEVARCVHFLRRHLLGKKIAKVSAPDDANVFGKVGTSGPAFEKAVKGRKVVSVGSQGKYFWITFDKPPHAVMHLGMTGWIHIKGDKTAYTNYYKKMKDGEADVWPPKYWKFQLETDDDPPVAAAFTDPRRFGRIRLVNCPGADIRNHSPLKENGPDPVVDADVFTEAYFCDKMRSRHVPVKALLLDQSHISGIGNWVADEVLYQSRLHPEQYCDTFAEAESRRLYEAVRYVCQTAVDKLGDSDEFPADWLFNYRWGKGSKDAASALPNGEKLAFITVGGRTSCYAPGRQKKTGQVVASAKEEPVGDEEGKPKAVPGKAKKRVKAQESENEKPAKKPRGAKGSATSKSKAKVKHEEEEQEEQAPQPTAVETVPGRKSRGSKAAEKPKAPSGTKKNAAKDKAKLETPAEDTGSRRRSLRLKK
;
A
#
# COMPACT_ATOMS: atom_id res chain seq x y z
N MET A 1 2.04 2.29 2.88
CA MET A 1 0.88 1.50 2.38
C MET A 1 1.16 1.14 0.93
N PRO A 2 1.08 -0.11 0.57
CA PRO A 2 1.27 -0.52 -0.82
C PRO A 2 0.26 0.12 -1.76
N GLU A 3 0.75 0.65 -2.88
CA GLU A 3 0.00 1.26 -3.96
C GLU A 3 0.25 0.50 -5.27
N ILE A 4 -0.07 1.05 -6.42
CA ILE A 4 0.01 0.37 -7.71
C ILE A 4 1.38 -0.29 -7.99
N ALA A 5 2.46 0.40 -7.66
CA ALA A 5 3.82 -0.07 -7.95
C ALA A 5 4.25 -1.26 -7.07
N GLU A 6 3.93 -1.21 -5.79
CA GLU A 6 4.23 -2.29 -4.85
C GLU A 6 3.39 -3.53 -5.15
N VAL A 7 2.14 -3.35 -5.62
CA VAL A 7 1.32 -4.46 -6.10
C VAL A 7 1.89 -5.06 -7.39
N ALA A 8 2.33 -4.24 -8.33
CA ALA A 8 2.98 -4.69 -9.55
C ALA A 8 4.26 -5.52 -9.25
N ARG A 9 5.04 -5.11 -8.25
CA ARG A 9 6.20 -5.86 -7.76
C ARG A 9 5.80 -7.25 -7.24
N CYS A 10 4.77 -7.35 -6.41
CA CYS A 10 4.27 -8.63 -5.94
C CYS A 10 3.83 -9.53 -7.10
N VAL A 11 3.11 -8.98 -8.07
CA VAL A 11 2.66 -9.71 -9.28
C VAL A 11 3.84 -10.17 -10.12
N HIS A 12 4.87 -9.33 -10.29
CA HIS A 12 6.10 -9.68 -11.01
C HIS A 12 6.74 -10.95 -10.42
N PHE A 13 6.97 -10.98 -9.11
CA PHE A 13 7.59 -12.15 -8.46
C PHE A 13 6.68 -13.38 -8.45
N LEU A 14 5.37 -13.21 -8.25
CA LEU A 14 4.42 -14.32 -8.34
C LEU A 14 4.40 -14.91 -9.76
N ARG A 15 4.41 -14.09 -10.82
CA ARG A 15 4.50 -14.57 -12.21
C ARG A 15 5.79 -15.31 -12.46
N ARG A 16 6.92 -14.73 -12.07
CA ARG A 16 8.25 -15.31 -12.27
C ARG A 16 8.40 -16.68 -11.62
N HIS A 17 7.82 -16.87 -10.44
CA HIS A 17 8.08 -18.06 -9.64
C HIS A 17 6.95 -19.09 -9.60
N LEU A 18 5.70 -18.68 -9.81
CA LEU A 18 4.54 -19.58 -9.65
C LEU A 18 3.76 -19.84 -10.93
N LEU A 19 3.90 -19.03 -11.99
CA LEU A 19 3.13 -19.24 -13.21
C LEU A 19 3.43 -20.61 -13.83
N GLY A 20 2.36 -21.37 -14.13
CA GLY A 20 2.46 -22.71 -14.68
C GLY A 20 2.77 -23.81 -13.66
N LYS A 21 3.08 -23.46 -12.41
CA LYS A 21 3.44 -24.39 -11.34
C LYS A 21 2.20 -24.96 -10.65
N LYS A 22 2.33 -26.18 -10.12
CA LYS A 22 1.30 -26.81 -9.29
C LYS A 22 1.65 -26.67 -7.81
N ILE A 23 0.67 -26.33 -7.00
CA ILE A 23 0.84 -26.13 -5.58
C ILE A 23 0.71 -27.47 -4.83
N ALA A 24 1.82 -27.94 -4.28
CA ALA A 24 1.85 -29.23 -3.54
C ALA A 24 1.39 -29.06 -2.08
N LYS A 25 1.88 -28.01 -1.41
CA LYS A 25 1.57 -27.75 -0.01
C LYS A 25 1.06 -26.34 0.19
N VAL A 26 0.10 -26.19 1.09
CA VAL A 26 -0.43 -24.91 1.56
C VAL A 26 -0.64 -25.02 3.05
N SER A 27 -0.27 -23.96 3.77
CA SER A 27 -0.61 -23.76 5.18
C SER A 27 -1.08 -22.33 5.38
N ALA A 28 -2.22 -22.15 6.05
CA ALA A 28 -2.84 -20.84 6.29
C ALA A 28 -3.54 -20.86 7.67
N PRO A 29 -2.89 -20.36 8.72
CA PRO A 29 -3.53 -20.23 10.04
C PRO A 29 -4.77 -19.33 9.90
N ASP A 30 -5.82 -19.67 10.63
CA ASP A 30 -7.04 -18.88 10.57
C ASP A 30 -6.81 -17.47 11.14
N ASP A 31 -7.29 -16.47 10.43
CA ASP A 31 -7.19 -15.06 10.81
C ASP A 31 -8.51 -14.34 10.46
N ALA A 32 -9.28 -14.06 11.50
CA ALA A 32 -10.60 -13.43 11.37
C ALA A 32 -10.55 -12.05 10.66
N ASN A 33 -9.40 -11.34 10.69
CA ASN A 33 -9.27 -10.06 9.99
C ASN A 33 -8.89 -10.26 8.53
N VAL A 34 -7.95 -11.16 8.23
CA VAL A 34 -7.41 -11.32 6.87
C VAL A 34 -8.34 -12.15 6.00
N PHE A 35 -8.88 -13.24 6.54
CA PHE A 35 -9.81 -14.14 5.86
C PHE A 35 -11.26 -13.90 6.26
N GLY A 36 -11.55 -13.84 7.57
CA GLY A 36 -12.93 -13.81 8.08
C GLY A 36 -13.74 -12.58 7.63
N LYS A 37 -13.13 -11.40 7.63
CA LYS A 37 -13.80 -10.16 7.15
C LYS A 37 -14.23 -10.19 5.69
N VAL A 38 -13.72 -11.14 4.92
CA VAL A 38 -14.02 -11.27 3.49
C VAL A 38 -14.70 -12.61 3.14
N GLY A 39 -15.27 -13.27 4.17
CA GLY A 39 -16.13 -14.44 3.99
C GLY A 39 -15.40 -15.75 3.68
N THR A 40 -14.12 -15.87 4.10
CA THR A 40 -13.35 -17.12 3.99
C THR A 40 -12.60 -17.43 5.29
N SER A 41 -11.82 -18.50 5.31
CA SER A 41 -10.98 -18.91 6.44
C SER A 41 -9.65 -19.46 5.94
N GLY A 42 -8.64 -19.53 6.81
CA GLY A 42 -7.35 -20.15 6.48
C GLY A 42 -7.52 -21.59 5.97
N PRO A 43 -8.22 -22.48 6.69
CA PRO A 43 -8.48 -23.86 6.25
C PRO A 43 -9.25 -23.94 4.90
N ALA A 44 -10.19 -23.02 4.64
CA ALA A 44 -10.88 -22.98 3.37
C ALA A 44 -9.94 -22.57 2.23
N PHE A 45 -9.03 -21.65 2.48
CA PHE A 45 -7.98 -21.25 1.53
C PHE A 45 -7.03 -22.41 1.23
N GLU A 46 -6.54 -23.13 2.26
CA GLU A 46 -5.69 -24.30 2.08
C GLU A 46 -6.34 -25.35 1.19
N LYS A 47 -7.60 -25.71 1.50
CA LYS A 47 -8.39 -26.68 0.72
C LYS A 47 -8.57 -26.25 -0.73
N ALA A 48 -8.80 -24.96 -0.96
CA ALA A 48 -9.05 -24.41 -2.29
C ALA A 48 -7.81 -24.38 -3.17
N VAL A 49 -6.63 -24.13 -2.59
CA VAL A 49 -5.38 -23.86 -3.33
C VAL A 49 -4.52 -25.12 -3.50
N LYS A 50 -4.54 -26.04 -2.53
CA LYS A 50 -3.75 -27.27 -2.56
C LYS A 50 -4.08 -28.12 -3.79
N GLY A 51 -3.04 -28.56 -4.50
CA GLY A 51 -3.14 -29.39 -5.69
C GLY A 51 -3.52 -28.63 -6.97
N ARG A 52 -3.73 -27.30 -6.91
CA ARG A 52 -4.07 -26.47 -8.07
C ARG A 52 -2.84 -26.07 -8.86
N LYS A 53 -3.03 -25.91 -10.18
CA LYS A 53 -2.04 -25.33 -11.08
C LYS A 53 -2.31 -23.82 -11.20
N VAL A 54 -1.28 -23.01 -11.07
CA VAL A 54 -1.36 -21.55 -11.31
C VAL A 54 -1.43 -21.29 -12.81
N VAL A 55 -2.52 -20.68 -13.27
CA VAL A 55 -2.78 -20.38 -14.68
C VAL A 55 -2.44 -18.96 -15.04
N SER A 56 -2.81 -18.00 -14.19
CA SER A 56 -2.43 -16.60 -14.38
C SER A 56 -2.24 -15.87 -13.05
N VAL A 57 -1.50 -14.76 -13.10
CA VAL A 57 -1.36 -13.81 -12.02
C VAL A 57 -1.56 -12.42 -12.59
N GLY A 58 -2.41 -11.61 -11.99
CA GLY A 58 -2.73 -10.27 -12.47
C GLY A 58 -3.01 -9.29 -11.36
N SER A 59 -3.18 -8.01 -11.73
CA SER A 59 -3.55 -6.94 -10.81
C SER A 59 -4.51 -5.94 -11.46
N GLN A 60 -5.23 -5.23 -10.61
CA GLN A 60 -5.99 -4.03 -10.94
C GLN A 60 -5.91 -3.09 -9.73
N GLY A 61 -5.20 -1.99 -9.92
CA GLY A 61 -4.96 -1.04 -8.85
C GLY A 61 -4.23 -1.66 -7.66
N LYS A 62 -4.89 -1.68 -6.50
CA LYS A 62 -4.31 -2.21 -5.25
C LYS A 62 -4.66 -3.68 -4.98
N TYR A 63 -5.41 -4.30 -5.87
CA TYR A 63 -5.73 -5.71 -5.82
C TYR A 63 -4.86 -6.50 -6.79
N PHE A 64 -4.56 -7.75 -6.42
CA PHE A 64 -3.93 -8.73 -7.27
C PHE A 64 -4.56 -10.09 -7.04
N TRP A 65 -4.39 -11.00 -8.01
CA TRP A 65 -4.98 -12.32 -7.95
C TRP A 65 -4.07 -13.40 -8.51
N ILE A 66 -4.36 -14.62 -8.09
CA ILE A 66 -3.84 -15.84 -8.69
C ILE A 66 -5.04 -16.63 -9.18
N THR A 67 -5.11 -16.89 -10.49
CA THR A 67 -6.09 -17.83 -11.02
C THR A 67 -5.47 -19.22 -11.11
N PHE A 68 -6.28 -20.21 -10.80
CA PHE A 68 -5.91 -21.61 -10.83
C PHE A 68 -6.61 -22.32 -12.01
N ASP A 69 -6.22 -23.56 -12.29
CA ASP A 69 -6.83 -24.44 -13.29
C ASP A 69 -8.35 -24.66 -13.06
N LYS A 70 -8.81 -24.52 -11.84
CA LYS A 70 -10.22 -24.58 -11.44
C LYS A 70 -10.51 -23.55 -10.34
N PRO A 71 -11.74 -22.99 -10.31
CA PRO A 71 -12.15 -22.13 -9.22
C PRO A 71 -12.24 -22.88 -7.87
N PRO A 72 -12.27 -22.17 -6.74
CA PRO A 72 -12.18 -20.71 -6.63
C PRO A 72 -10.75 -20.19 -6.82
N HIS A 73 -10.64 -18.91 -7.17
CA HIS A 73 -9.40 -18.19 -7.36
C HIS A 73 -9.08 -17.26 -6.17
N ALA A 74 -7.80 -17.00 -5.92
CA ALA A 74 -7.37 -16.13 -4.84
C ALA A 74 -7.31 -14.67 -5.30
N VAL A 75 -8.08 -13.77 -4.66
CA VAL A 75 -8.01 -12.31 -4.85
C VAL A 75 -7.54 -11.67 -3.56
N MET A 76 -6.49 -10.88 -3.64
CA MET A 76 -5.74 -10.38 -2.49
C MET A 76 -5.56 -8.87 -2.53
N HIS A 77 -5.45 -8.29 -1.32
CA HIS A 77 -5.10 -6.88 -1.10
C HIS A 77 -4.07 -6.80 0.02
N LEU A 78 -2.98 -6.06 -0.20
CA LEU A 78 -1.87 -5.99 0.76
C LEU A 78 -2.20 -5.22 2.05
N GLY A 79 -3.28 -4.46 2.06
CA GLY A 79 -3.62 -3.59 3.20
C GLY A 79 -2.60 -2.48 3.38
N MET A 80 -2.08 -2.34 4.60
CA MET A 80 -1.10 -1.30 4.95
C MET A 80 0.34 -1.82 4.94
N THR A 81 0.55 -3.08 5.30
CA THR A 81 1.87 -3.67 5.57
C THR A 81 2.02 -5.09 5.02
N GLY A 82 1.03 -5.55 4.27
CA GLY A 82 1.08 -6.87 3.63
C GLY A 82 2.15 -6.95 2.54
N TRP A 83 2.75 -8.13 2.39
CA TRP A 83 3.75 -8.38 1.37
C TRP A 83 3.78 -9.86 0.93
N ILE A 84 4.26 -10.08 -0.30
CA ILE A 84 4.55 -11.42 -0.82
C ILE A 84 6.05 -11.66 -0.77
N HIS A 85 6.45 -12.77 -0.14
CA HIS A 85 7.82 -13.23 -0.09
C HIS A 85 7.98 -14.52 -0.89
N ILE A 86 9.08 -14.63 -1.61
CA ILE A 86 9.55 -15.87 -2.24
C ILE A 86 10.82 -16.29 -1.51
N LYS A 87 10.90 -17.55 -1.08
CA LYS A 87 12.08 -18.09 -0.39
C LYS A 87 13.30 -18.03 -1.31
N GLY A 88 14.38 -17.45 -0.81
CA GLY A 88 15.61 -17.32 -1.57
C GLY A 88 15.65 -16.14 -2.55
N ASP A 89 14.59 -15.31 -2.62
CA ASP A 89 14.59 -14.09 -3.46
C ASP A 89 14.23 -12.82 -2.65
N LYS A 90 14.82 -11.70 -3.03
CA LYS A 90 14.59 -10.39 -2.38
C LYS A 90 13.40 -9.70 -2.99
N THR A 91 12.20 -10.09 -2.58
CA THR A 91 10.94 -9.57 -3.13
C THR A 91 10.56 -8.21 -2.60
N ALA A 92 10.90 -7.88 -1.35
CA ALA A 92 10.66 -6.55 -0.78
C ALA A 92 11.72 -5.53 -1.28
N TYR A 93 11.46 -4.25 -1.06
CA TYR A 93 12.42 -3.20 -1.43
C TYR A 93 13.58 -3.12 -0.43
N THR A 94 14.67 -2.52 -0.85
CA THR A 94 15.95 -2.46 -0.14
C THR A 94 15.82 -2.03 1.32
N ASN A 95 14.97 -1.04 1.61
CA ASN A 95 14.77 -0.52 2.97
C ASN A 95 14.11 -1.53 3.93
N TYR A 96 13.35 -2.50 3.42
CA TYR A 96 12.79 -3.58 4.22
C TYR A 96 13.91 -4.45 4.81
N TYR A 97 14.85 -4.86 3.98
CA TYR A 97 15.98 -5.71 4.40
C TYR A 97 17.00 -4.97 5.26
N LYS A 98 17.22 -3.65 5.03
CA LYS A 98 18.09 -2.83 5.87
C LYS A 98 17.63 -2.72 7.33
N LYS A 99 16.33 -2.93 7.59
CA LYS A 99 15.74 -2.88 8.94
C LYS A 99 15.67 -4.24 9.64
N MET A 100 16.00 -5.32 8.94
CA MET A 100 16.03 -6.68 9.51
C MET A 100 17.30 -6.90 10.34
N LYS A 101 17.18 -7.73 11.37
CA LYS A 101 18.32 -8.21 12.14
C LYS A 101 19.07 -9.27 11.34
N ASP A 102 20.35 -9.46 11.65
CA ASP A 102 21.17 -10.51 11.02
C ASP A 102 20.50 -11.88 11.16
N GLY A 103 20.37 -12.59 10.03
CA GLY A 103 19.74 -13.90 9.94
C GLY A 103 18.19 -13.88 9.93
N GLU A 104 17.52 -12.75 10.15
CA GLU A 104 16.06 -12.70 10.13
C GLU A 104 15.50 -12.90 8.71
N ALA A 105 16.24 -12.51 7.68
CA ALA A 105 15.87 -12.69 6.29
C ALA A 105 15.86 -14.17 5.85
N ASP A 106 16.61 -15.03 6.53
CA ASP A 106 16.76 -16.45 6.21
C ASP A 106 15.71 -17.33 6.89
N VAL A 107 14.94 -16.76 7.85
CA VAL A 107 13.89 -17.49 8.56
C VAL A 107 12.69 -17.71 7.63
N TRP A 108 12.29 -18.98 7.49
CA TRP A 108 11.12 -19.35 6.71
C TRP A 108 10.12 -20.21 7.51
N PRO A 109 8.80 -19.90 7.46
CA PRO A 109 8.17 -18.72 6.84
C PRO A 109 8.53 -17.42 7.57
N PRO A 110 8.50 -16.26 6.88
CA PRO A 110 8.76 -14.97 7.51
C PRO A 110 7.76 -14.68 8.64
N LYS A 111 8.16 -13.90 9.64
CA LYS A 111 7.30 -13.49 10.76
C LYS A 111 5.98 -12.87 10.24
N TYR A 112 4.89 -13.10 10.96
CA TYR A 112 3.54 -12.61 10.63
C TYR A 112 2.92 -13.16 9.34
N TRP A 113 3.38 -14.33 8.87
CA TRP A 113 2.79 -14.98 7.71
C TRP A 113 1.29 -15.32 7.93
N LYS A 114 0.53 -15.26 6.83
CA LYS A 114 -0.92 -15.52 6.76
C LYS A 114 -1.24 -16.76 5.95
N PHE A 115 -0.44 -17.00 4.93
CA PHE A 115 -0.31 -18.29 4.28
C PHE A 115 1.12 -18.50 3.81
N GLN A 116 1.48 -19.75 3.66
CA GLN A 116 2.62 -20.20 2.88
C GLN A 116 2.21 -21.31 1.93
N LEU A 117 2.88 -21.43 0.81
CA LEU A 117 2.69 -22.48 -0.15
C LEU A 117 4.03 -22.96 -0.71
N GLU A 118 4.05 -24.22 -1.17
CA GLU A 118 5.18 -24.82 -1.88
C GLU A 118 4.67 -25.49 -3.15
N THR A 119 5.45 -25.38 -4.22
CA THR A 119 5.18 -26.06 -5.51
C THR A 119 5.63 -27.51 -5.48
N ASP A 120 5.23 -28.30 -6.50
CA ASP A 120 5.65 -29.69 -6.70
C ASP A 120 6.95 -29.84 -7.51
N ASP A 121 7.64 -28.74 -7.79
CA ASP A 121 8.94 -28.76 -8.46
C ASP A 121 10.05 -29.35 -7.56
N ASP A 122 11.17 -29.70 -8.18
CA ASP A 122 12.41 -30.08 -7.49
C ASP A 122 13.57 -29.21 -8.00
N PRO A 123 14.12 -28.30 -7.19
CA PRO A 123 13.69 -27.92 -5.83
C PRO A 123 12.36 -27.15 -5.80
N PRO A 124 11.57 -27.29 -4.71
CA PRO A 124 10.28 -26.62 -4.62
C PRO A 124 10.45 -25.10 -4.44
N VAL A 125 9.58 -24.34 -5.10
CA VAL A 125 9.43 -22.90 -4.85
C VAL A 125 8.49 -22.69 -3.67
N ALA A 126 8.91 -21.88 -2.70
CA ALA A 126 8.09 -21.51 -1.55
C ALA A 126 7.73 -20.02 -1.59
N ALA A 127 6.45 -19.70 -1.36
CA ALA A 127 5.94 -18.33 -1.26
C ALA A 127 5.11 -18.14 0.01
N ALA A 128 5.14 -16.93 0.58
CA ALA A 128 4.35 -16.57 1.75
C ALA A 128 3.78 -15.16 1.64
N PHE A 129 2.55 -14.99 2.15
CA PHE A 129 1.95 -13.68 2.38
C PHE A 129 2.12 -13.31 3.85
N THR A 130 2.71 -12.16 4.14
CA THR A 130 2.88 -11.65 5.50
C THR A 130 2.04 -10.38 5.70
N ASP A 131 1.53 -10.15 6.92
CA ASP A 131 0.93 -8.87 7.29
C ASP A 131 0.89 -8.69 8.82
N PRO A 132 1.80 -7.91 9.41
CA PRO A 132 1.83 -7.66 10.85
C PRO A 132 0.61 -6.90 11.36
N ARG A 133 0.03 -6.01 10.56
CA ARG A 133 -1.10 -5.16 10.96
C ARG A 133 -2.47 -5.79 10.70
N ARG A 134 -2.54 -6.90 9.96
CA ARG A 134 -3.76 -7.64 9.64
C ARG A 134 -4.84 -6.81 8.91
N PHE A 135 -4.40 -5.86 8.07
CA PHE A 135 -5.26 -5.08 7.16
C PHE A 135 -5.35 -5.68 5.76
N GLY A 136 -4.47 -6.60 5.43
CA GLY A 136 -4.53 -7.40 4.21
C GLY A 136 -5.85 -8.18 4.12
N ARG A 137 -6.24 -8.53 2.90
CA ARG A 137 -7.43 -9.34 2.64
C ARG A 137 -7.10 -10.43 1.63
N ILE A 138 -7.56 -11.63 1.93
CA ILE A 138 -7.38 -12.82 1.08
C ILE A 138 -8.75 -13.41 0.88
N ARG A 139 -9.27 -13.33 -0.37
CA ARG A 139 -10.58 -13.82 -0.77
C ARG A 139 -10.46 -15.03 -1.66
N LEU A 140 -11.48 -15.86 -1.63
CA LEU A 140 -11.73 -16.88 -2.63
C LEU A 140 -12.90 -16.44 -3.50
N VAL A 141 -12.69 -16.32 -4.80
CA VAL A 141 -13.71 -15.92 -5.78
C VAL A 141 -14.03 -17.08 -6.69
N ASN A 142 -15.28 -17.50 -6.69
CA ASN A 142 -15.77 -18.64 -7.46
C ASN A 142 -16.35 -18.16 -8.79
N CYS A 143 -15.52 -18.14 -9.83
CA CYS A 143 -15.89 -17.76 -11.19
C CYS A 143 -14.93 -18.38 -12.20
N PRO A 144 -15.21 -18.33 -13.52
CA PRO A 144 -14.19 -18.59 -14.54
C PRO A 144 -13.01 -17.64 -14.40
N GLY A 145 -11.77 -18.13 -14.57
CA GLY A 145 -10.56 -17.32 -14.38
C GLY A 145 -10.48 -16.08 -15.29
N ALA A 146 -11.04 -16.17 -16.51
CA ALA A 146 -11.12 -15.05 -17.46
C ALA A 146 -12.05 -13.92 -16.95
N ASP A 147 -13.04 -14.26 -16.13
CA ASP A 147 -14.06 -13.33 -15.65
C ASP A 147 -13.72 -12.73 -14.28
N ILE A 148 -12.53 -12.99 -13.75
CA ILE A 148 -12.14 -12.60 -12.38
C ILE A 148 -12.39 -11.11 -12.10
N ARG A 149 -12.17 -10.24 -13.08
CA ARG A 149 -12.35 -8.78 -12.96
C ARG A 149 -13.81 -8.35 -12.95
N ASN A 150 -14.73 -9.20 -13.42
CA ASN A 150 -16.18 -8.95 -13.41
C ASN A 150 -16.81 -9.29 -12.06
N HIS A 151 -16.00 -9.75 -11.09
CA HIS A 151 -16.47 -10.13 -9.76
C HIS A 151 -15.90 -9.23 -8.66
N SER A 152 -16.68 -9.07 -7.57
CA SER A 152 -16.26 -8.36 -6.36
C SER A 152 -14.97 -9.00 -5.78
N PRO A 153 -13.99 -8.20 -5.35
CA PRO A 153 -13.99 -6.74 -5.23
C PRO A 153 -13.43 -5.99 -6.45
N LEU A 154 -13.12 -6.67 -7.54
CA LEU A 154 -12.43 -6.06 -8.69
C LEU A 154 -13.37 -5.22 -9.55
N LYS A 155 -14.62 -5.65 -9.73
CA LYS A 155 -15.62 -4.94 -10.53
C LYS A 155 -15.98 -3.56 -10.01
N GLU A 156 -15.76 -3.28 -8.72
CA GLU A 156 -16.02 -1.99 -8.09
C GLU A 156 -14.89 -0.98 -8.30
N ASN A 157 -13.75 -1.43 -8.82
CA ASN A 157 -12.63 -0.55 -9.11
C ASN A 157 -12.75 0.10 -10.48
N GLY A 158 -12.35 1.36 -10.56
CA GLY A 158 -12.11 2.04 -11.83
C GLY A 158 -10.91 1.44 -12.58
N PRO A 159 -10.62 1.94 -13.80
CA PRO A 159 -9.51 1.47 -14.58
C PRO A 159 -8.17 1.72 -13.86
N ASP A 160 -7.25 0.80 -14.07
CA ASP A 160 -5.86 0.92 -13.65
C ASP A 160 -5.08 1.72 -14.70
N PRO A 161 -4.38 2.80 -14.35
CA PRO A 161 -3.70 3.67 -15.31
C PRO A 161 -2.63 2.99 -16.17
N VAL A 162 -2.13 1.83 -15.74
CA VAL A 162 -1.07 1.08 -16.44
C VAL A 162 -1.65 -0.14 -17.16
N VAL A 163 -2.42 -0.98 -16.45
CA VAL A 163 -2.96 -2.22 -17.00
C VAL A 163 -4.10 -1.97 -17.98
N ASP A 164 -4.92 -0.93 -17.75
CA ASP A 164 -6.10 -0.59 -18.55
C ASP A 164 -5.87 0.70 -19.38
N ALA A 165 -4.72 0.81 -20.01
CA ALA A 165 -4.31 2.00 -20.73
C ALA A 165 -5.26 2.38 -21.89
N ASP A 166 -5.96 1.39 -22.45
CA ASP A 166 -6.98 1.53 -23.48
C ASP A 166 -8.32 2.07 -22.93
N VAL A 167 -8.64 1.81 -21.67
CA VAL A 167 -9.83 2.30 -20.97
C VAL A 167 -9.55 3.61 -20.23
N PHE A 168 -8.37 3.74 -19.62
CA PHE A 168 -7.93 4.94 -18.92
C PHE A 168 -7.44 5.98 -19.92
N THR A 169 -8.36 6.54 -20.70
CA THR A 169 -8.10 7.58 -21.72
C THR A 169 -8.16 8.99 -21.11
N GLU A 170 -7.62 9.98 -21.85
CA GLU A 170 -7.76 11.40 -21.47
C GLU A 170 -9.23 11.81 -21.36
N ALA A 171 -10.06 11.39 -22.32
CA ALA A 171 -11.51 11.68 -22.29
C ALA A 171 -12.16 11.12 -21.03
N TYR A 172 -11.93 9.83 -20.71
CA TYR A 172 -12.42 9.20 -19.47
C TYR A 172 -12.03 10.01 -18.24
N PHE A 173 -10.75 10.37 -18.15
CA PHE A 173 -10.21 11.09 -17.00
C PHE A 173 -10.84 12.49 -16.85
N CYS A 174 -10.91 13.26 -17.94
CA CYS A 174 -11.49 14.59 -17.95
C CYS A 174 -12.99 14.57 -17.59
N ASP A 175 -13.73 13.57 -18.06
CA ASP A 175 -15.15 13.40 -17.70
C ASP A 175 -15.31 13.10 -16.19
N LYS A 176 -14.44 12.27 -15.62
CA LYS A 176 -14.45 12.03 -14.17
C LYS A 176 -14.11 13.27 -13.36
N MET A 177 -13.15 14.08 -13.82
CA MET A 177 -12.81 15.36 -13.20
C MET A 177 -14.01 16.31 -13.17
N ARG A 178 -14.72 16.47 -14.29
CA ARG A 178 -15.88 17.37 -14.43
C ARG A 178 -17.11 16.90 -13.67
N SER A 179 -17.25 15.60 -13.46
CA SER A 179 -18.45 14.98 -12.85
C SER A 179 -18.56 15.15 -11.34
N ARG A 180 -17.53 15.69 -10.68
CA ARG A 180 -17.47 15.77 -9.21
C ARG A 180 -16.96 17.13 -8.73
N HIS A 181 -17.58 17.67 -7.69
CA HIS A 181 -17.10 18.85 -6.98
C HIS A 181 -16.40 18.45 -5.68
N VAL A 182 -15.17 17.95 -5.80
CA VAL A 182 -14.34 17.50 -4.68
C VAL A 182 -12.89 17.96 -4.90
N PRO A 183 -12.08 18.08 -3.84
CA PRO A 183 -10.64 18.35 -3.99
C PRO A 183 -10.00 17.29 -4.91
N VAL A 184 -9.15 17.72 -5.81
CA VAL A 184 -8.54 16.83 -6.83
C VAL A 184 -7.80 15.65 -6.20
N LYS A 185 -7.13 15.85 -5.05
CA LYS A 185 -6.50 14.75 -4.37
C LYS A 185 -7.52 13.71 -3.86
N ALA A 186 -8.68 14.13 -3.40
CA ALA A 186 -9.74 13.20 -2.98
C ALA A 186 -10.26 12.36 -4.16
N LEU A 187 -10.42 12.97 -5.34
CA LEU A 187 -10.76 12.25 -6.57
C LEU A 187 -9.70 11.20 -6.93
N LEU A 188 -8.41 11.59 -6.92
CA LEU A 188 -7.31 10.68 -7.23
C LEU A 188 -7.23 9.48 -6.25
N LEU A 189 -7.70 9.63 -5.03
CA LEU A 189 -7.72 8.56 -4.02
C LEU A 189 -8.94 7.64 -4.13
N ASP A 190 -9.95 8.01 -4.90
CA ASP A 190 -11.18 7.22 -5.07
C ASP A 190 -10.95 6.06 -6.05
N GLN A 191 -10.79 4.86 -5.49
CA GLN A 191 -10.50 3.65 -6.25
C GLN A 191 -11.60 3.25 -7.23
N SER A 192 -12.82 3.76 -7.07
CA SER A 192 -13.92 3.52 -8.02
C SER A 192 -13.78 4.34 -9.31
N HIS A 193 -12.95 5.37 -9.29
CA HIS A 193 -12.69 6.24 -10.44
C HIS A 193 -11.36 5.92 -11.11
N ILE A 194 -10.31 5.76 -10.30
CA ILE A 194 -8.96 5.41 -10.76
C ILE A 194 -8.38 4.46 -9.73
N SER A 195 -8.15 3.22 -10.13
CA SER A 195 -7.59 2.25 -9.19
C SER A 195 -6.07 2.34 -9.12
N GLY A 196 -5.50 2.04 -7.95
CA GLY A 196 -4.07 1.95 -7.75
C GLY A 196 -3.42 3.19 -7.10
N ILE A 197 -3.95 4.38 -7.35
CA ILE A 197 -3.41 5.61 -6.78
C ILE A 197 -3.69 5.65 -5.27
N GLY A 198 -2.63 5.83 -4.50
CA GLY A 198 -2.71 6.06 -3.06
C GLY A 198 -2.12 7.40 -2.68
N ASN A 199 -1.71 7.52 -1.41
CA ASN A 199 -1.34 8.82 -0.88
C ASN A 199 -0.04 9.37 -1.47
N TRP A 200 0.96 8.49 -1.68
CA TRP A 200 2.23 8.95 -2.22
C TRP A 200 2.16 9.18 -3.74
N VAL A 201 1.46 8.31 -4.47
CA VAL A 201 1.26 8.49 -5.93
C VAL A 201 0.48 9.77 -6.19
N ALA A 202 -0.58 10.04 -5.42
CA ALA A 202 -1.37 11.27 -5.58
C ALA A 202 -0.55 12.54 -5.31
N ASP A 203 0.31 12.54 -4.25
CA ASP A 203 1.20 13.68 -3.99
C ASP A 203 2.19 13.89 -5.14
N GLU A 204 2.80 12.82 -5.64
CA GLU A 204 3.74 12.88 -6.77
C GLU A 204 3.08 13.37 -8.05
N VAL A 205 1.93 12.82 -8.41
CA VAL A 205 1.14 13.22 -9.59
C VAL A 205 0.80 14.72 -9.55
N LEU A 206 0.35 15.20 -8.39
CA LEU A 206 0.01 16.62 -8.20
C LEU A 206 1.25 17.52 -8.24
N TYR A 207 2.39 17.05 -7.77
CA TYR A 207 3.66 17.77 -7.87
C TYR A 207 4.12 17.85 -9.32
N GLN A 208 4.12 16.75 -10.07
CA GLN A 208 4.50 16.72 -11.48
C GLN A 208 3.57 17.57 -12.36
N SER A 209 2.27 17.54 -12.10
CA SER A 209 1.28 18.35 -12.80
C SER A 209 1.23 19.81 -12.34
N ARG A 210 1.95 20.20 -11.27
CA ARG A 210 1.98 21.55 -10.68
C ARG A 210 0.60 22.03 -10.19
N LEU A 211 -0.25 21.11 -9.71
CA LEU A 211 -1.61 21.41 -9.27
C LEU A 211 -1.73 21.35 -7.75
N HIS A 212 -2.52 22.27 -7.20
CA HIS A 212 -2.74 22.33 -5.75
C HIS A 212 -3.69 21.23 -5.31
N PRO A 213 -3.35 20.43 -4.26
CA PRO A 213 -4.14 19.26 -3.86
C PRO A 213 -5.56 19.58 -3.36
N GLU A 214 -5.82 20.80 -2.88
CA GLU A 214 -7.16 21.23 -2.45
C GLU A 214 -8.01 21.86 -3.55
N GLN A 215 -7.47 22.10 -4.74
CA GLN A 215 -8.28 22.66 -5.82
C GLN A 215 -9.36 21.68 -6.22
N TYR A 216 -10.58 22.17 -6.43
CA TYR A 216 -11.70 21.34 -6.84
C TYR A 216 -11.51 20.85 -8.28
N CYS A 217 -11.80 19.57 -8.50
CA CYS A 217 -11.46 18.90 -9.77
C CYS A 217 -12.22 19.43 -10.98
N ASP A 218 -13.42 20.01 -10.80
CA ASP A 218 -14.26 20.61 -11.84
C ASP A 218 -13.89 22.08 -12.18
N THR A 219 -12.89 22.65 -11.50
CA THR A 219 -12.46 24.05 -11.71
C THR A 219 -11.21 24.17 -12.58
N PHE A 220 -10.64 23.07 -13.03
CA PHE A 220 -9.46 23.08 -13.87
C PHE A 220 -9.78 23.43 -15.34
N ALA A 221 -8.89 24.19 -15.96
CA ALA A 221 -8.89 24.34 -17.39
C ALA A 221 -8.56 23.01 -18.09
N GLU A 222 -8.96 22.88 -19.35
CA GLU A 222 -8.72 21.65 -20.13
C GLU A 222 -7.23 21.29 -20.20
N ALA A 223 -6.35 22.27 -20.44
CA ALA A 223 -4.91 22.06 -20.46
C ALA A 223 -4.34 21.57 -19.10
N GLU A 224 -4.96 21.96 -17.97
CA GLU A 224 -4.57 21.50 -16.65
C GLU A 224 -5.03 20.07 -16.40
N SER A 225 -6.25 19.73 -16.82
CA SER A 225 -6.79 18.38 -16.74
C SER A 225 -5.96 17.41 -17.58
N ARG A 226 -5.57 17.81 -18.80
CA ARG A 226 -4.65 17.04 -19.67
C ARG A 226 -3.30 16.82 -19.00
N ARG A 227 -2.68 17.88 -18.49
CA ARG A 227 -1.39 17.79 -17.78
C ARG A 227 -1.47 16.86 -16.56
N LEU A 228 -2.60 16.86 -15.85
CA LEU A 228 -2.84 15.94 -14.73
C LEU A 228 -2.97 14.49 -15.21
N TYR A 229 -3.70 14.24 -16.28
CA TYR A 229 -3.79 12.92 -16.92
C TYR A 229 -2.41 12.39 -17.34
N GLU A 230 -1.63 13.21 -18.01
CA GLU A 230 -0.26 12.86 -18.41
C GLU A 230 0.63 12.56 -17.20
N ALA A 231 0.50 13.34 -16.12
CA ALA A 231 1.23 13.09 -14.88
C ALA A 231 0.80 11.77 -14.19
N VAL A 232 -0.50 11.43 -14.20
CA VAL A 232 -0.97 10.12 -13.69
C VAL A 232 -0.32 8.99 -14.47
N ARG A 233 -0.34 9.06 -15.81
CA ARG A 233 0.27 8.06 -16.69
C ARG A 233 1.76 7.94 -16.44
N TYR A 234 2.47 9.05 -16.43
CA TYR A 234 3.92 9.10 -16.23
C TYR A 234 4.33 8.50 -14.87
N VAL A 235 3.72 8.98 -13.79
CA VAL A 235 4.10 8.54 -12.43
C VAL A 235 3.78 7.06 -12.21
N CYS A 236 2.56 6.63 -12.57
CA CYS A 236 2.16 5.24 -12.39
C CYS A 236 3.02 4.29 -13.24
N GLN A 237 3.25 4.61 -14.53
CA GLN A 237 4.06 3.79 -15.41
C GLN A 237 5.49 3.70 -14.91
N THR A 238 6.14 4.84 -14.61
CA THR A 238 7.52 4.86 -14.11
C THR A 238 7.67 4.04 -12.82
N ALA A 239 6.73 4.21 -11.89
CA ALA A 239 6.77 3.49 -10.62
C ALA A 239 6.57 1.97 -10.80
N VAL A 240 5.71 1.55 -11.73
CA VAL A 240 5.49 0.13 -12.07
C VAL A 240 6.70 -0.45 -12.79
N ASP A 241 7.29 0.27 -13.76
CA ASP A 241 8.49 -0.17 -14.50
C ASP A 241 9.69 -0.37 -13.57
N LYS A 242 9.79 0.45 -12.53
CA LYS A 242 10.78 0.33 -11.46
C LYS A 242 10.36 -0.63 -10.34
N LEU A 243 9.24 -1.34 -10.50
CA LEU A 243 8.70 -2.29 -9.52
C LEU A 243 8.58 -1.71 -8.10
N GLY A 244 8.26 -0.42 -7.98
CA GLY A 244 8.16 0.25 -6.68
C GLY A 244 9.48 0.37 -5.92
N ASP A 245 10.63 0.17 -6.56
CA ASP A 245 11.94 0.37 -5.94
C ASP A 245 12.26 1.86 -5.88
N SER A 246 12.20 2.42 -4.68
CA SER A 246 12.40 3.85 -4.46
C SER A 246 13.82 4.32 -4.78
N ASP A 247 14.80 3.43 -4.72
CA ASP A 247 16.20 3.75 -5.04
C ASP A 247 16.39 3.95 -6.56
N GLU A 248 15.42 3.46 -7.36
CA GLU A 248 15.37 3.61 -8.82
C GLU A 248 14.47 4.77 -9.29
N PHE A 249 13.76 5.45 -8.38
CA PHE A 249 12.91 6.59 -8.76
C PHE A 249 13.75 7.82 -9.13
N PRO A 250 13.26 8.69 -10.03
CA PRO A 250 13.95 9.93 -10.36
C PRO A 250 14.27 10.75 -9.10
N ALA A 251 15.50 11.28 -9.03
CA ALA A 251 16.01 11.97 -7.85
C ALA A 251 15.24 13.27 -7.52
N ASP A 252 14.56 13.85 -8.50
CA ASP A 252 13.75 15.06 -8.39
C ASP A 252 12.29 14.80 -8.01
N TRP A 253 11.90 13.52 -7.83
CA TRP A 253 10.55 13.20 -7.38
C TRP A 253 10.33 13.64 -5.93
N LEU A 254 9.13 14.20 -5.69
CA LEU A 254 8.64 14.55 -4.36
C LEU A 254 8.66 13.35 -3.40
N PHE A 255 8.48 12.14 -3.95
CA PHE A 255 8.51 10.88 -3.21
C PHE A 255 9.70 10.78 -2.25
N ASN A 256 10.88 11.19 -2.68
CA ASN A 256 12.12 11.06 -1.89
C ASN A 256 12.14 11.98 -0.66
N TYR A 257 11.30 13.01 -0.61
CA TYR A 257 11.36 14.10 0.39
C TYR A 257 10.08 14.27 1.21
N ARG A 258 9.00 13.59 0.85
CA ARG A 258 7.67 13.74 1.46
C ARG A 258 7.48 13.08 2.82
N TRP A 259 8.48 12.38 3.32
CA TRP A 259 8.39 11.57 4.53
C TRP A 259 8.82 12.34 5.79
N GLY A 260 8.40 11.88 6.97
CA GLY A 260 8.87 12.42 8.24
C GLY A 260 8.23 13.76 8.65
N LYS A 261 6.97 14.02 8.28
CA LYS A 261 6.24 15.23 8.75
C LYS A 261 6.39 15.40 10.26
N GLY A 262 6.94 16.55 10.69
CA GLY A 262 7.14 16.88 12.10
C GLY A 262 8.39 16.29 12.75
N SER A 263 9.17 15.47 12.06
CA SER A 263 10.50 15.06 12.48
C SER A 263 11.52 16.19 12.32
N LYS A 264 12.51 16.25 13.20
CA LYS A 264 13.64 17.20 13.08
C LYS A 264 14.47 16.98 11.83
N ASP A 265 14.51 15.74 11.35
CA ASP A 265 15.29 15.30 10.18
C ASP A 265 14.47 15.30 8.89
N ALA A 266 13.20 15.77 8.93
CA ALA A 266 12.37 15.86 7.74
C ALA A 266 12.91 16.89 6.77
N ALA A 267 12.94 16.55 5.49
CA ALA A 267 13.28 17.50 4.45
C ALA A 267 12.26 18.66 4.45
N SER A 268 12.75 19.90 4.56
CA SER A 268 11.92 21.11 4.49
C SER A 268 11.84 21.67 3.08
N ALA A 269 12.71 21.22 2.18
CA ALA A 269 12.81 21.64 0.79
C ALA A 269 13.34 20.51 -0.10
N LEU A 270 13.06 20.62 -1.38
CA LEU A 270 13.62 19.79 -2.43
C LEU A 270 15.06 20.24 -2.79
N PRO A 271 15.86 19.43 -3.50
CA PRO A 271 17.21 19.81 -3.93
C PRO A 271 17.27 21.09 -4.76
N ASN A 272 16.19 21.40 -5.49
CA ASN A 272 16.06 22.63 -6.29
C ASN A 272 15.70 23.86 -5.44
N GLY A 273 15.61 23.75 -4.11
CA GLY A 273 15.28 24.82 -3.18
C GLY A 273 13.77 25.07 -2.99
N GLU A 274 12.90 24.36 -3.69
CA GLU A 274 11.43 24.45 -3.47
C GLU A 274 11.07 24.00 -2.07
N LYS A 275 10.43 24.87 -1.28
CA LYS A 275 9.98 24.55 0.08
C LYS A 275 8.82 23.57 0.05
N LEU A 276 8.80 22.62 0.99
CA LEU A 276 7.72 21.68 1.19
C LEU A 276 6.76 22.13 2.28
N ALA A 277 5.48 21.88 2.09
CA ALA A 277 4.43 22.11 3.08
C ALA A 277 3.51 20.89 3.16
N PHE A 278 2.77 20.80 4.28
CA PHE A 278 1.86 19.70 4.55
C PHE A 278 0.48 20.23 4.89
N ILE A 279 -0.53 19.73 4.22
CA ILE A 279 -1.95 20.03 4.46
C ILE A 279 -2.73 18.73 4.60
N THR A 280 -3.98 18.81 5.04
CA THR A 280 -4.87 17.64 5.11
C THR A 280 -5.96 17.78 4.07
N VAL A 281 -6.00 16.85 3.10
CA VAL A 281 -6.99 16.84 2.02
C VAL A 281 -7.64 15.45 1.95
N GLY A 282 -8.97 15.40 1.94
CA GLY A 282 -9.70 14.13 1.92
C GLY A 282 -9.38 13.20 3.08
N GLY A 283 -9.08 13.76 4.27
CA GLY A 283 -8.71 12.99 5.47
C GLY A 283 -7.27 12.42 5.43
N ARG A 284 -6.44 12.85 4.46
CA ARG A 284 -5.06 12.38 4.30
C ARG A 284 -4.07 13.53 4.35
N THR A 285 -2.92 13.31 5.02
CA THR A 285 -1.79 14.22 4.92
C THR A 285 -1.29 14.28 3.49
N SER A 286 -1.14 15.49 2.96
CA SER A 286 -0.66 15.79 1.62
C SER A 286 0.61 16.60 1.71
N CYS A 287 1.68 16.15 1.08
CA CYS A 287 2.91 16.92 0.89
C CYS A 287 2.83 17.64 -0.45
N TYR A 288 3.21 18.92 -0.49
CA TYR A 288 3.22 19.70 -1.72
C TYR A 288 4.25 20.83 -1.65
N ALA A 289 4.60 21.40 -2.81
CA ALA A 289 5.49 22.55 -2.93
C ALA A 289 4.67 23.82 -3.23
N PRO A 290 4.41 24.72 -2.23
CA PRO A 290 3.53 25.90 -2.43
C PRO A 290 4.01 26.87 -3.50
N GLY A 291 5.32 26.94 -3.73
CA GLY A 291 5.89 27.77 -4.80
C GLY A 291 5.52 27.30 -6.21
N ARG A 292 5.35 25.97 -6.37
CA ARG A 292 5.07 25.29 -7.64
C ARG A 292 3.59 24.99 -7.85
N GLN A 293 2.90 24.56 -6.80
CA GLN A 293 1.52 24.05 -6.83
C GLN A 293 0.56 25.12 -6.30
N LYS A 294 0.12 26.03 -7.17
CA LYS A 294 -0.82 27.10 -6.83
C LYS A 294 -2.24 26.75 -7.27
N LYS A 295 -3.25 27.29 -6.57
CA LYS A 295 -4.65 27.22 -7.02
C LYS A 295 -4.81 28.12 -8.25
N THR A 296 -5.34 27.56 -9.33
CA THR A 296 -5.48 28.22 -10.63
C THR A 296 -6.93 28.37 -11.06
N GLY A 297 -7.86 27.60 -10.50
CA GLY A 297 -9.28 27.63 -10.85
C GLY A 297 -9.90 28.99 -10.59
N GLN A 298 -10.89 29.38 -11.42
CA GLN A 298 -11.68 30.58 -11.19
C GLN A 298 -12.28 30.51 -9.77
N VAL A 299 -11.83 31.40 -8.89
CA VAL A 299 -12.51 31.66 -7.64
C VAL A 299 -13.88 32.22 -8.06
N VAL A 300 -14.94 31.45 -7.87
CA VAL A 300 -16.29 31.99 -7.95
C VAL A 300 -16.32 33.11 -6.93
N ALA A 301 -16.38 34.32 -7.41
CA ALA A 301 -16.34 35.53 -6.62
C ALA A 301 -17.56 35.58 -5.70
N SER A 302 -17.42 35.06 -4.49
CA SER A 302 -18.37 35.28 -3.40
C SER A 302 -17.59 35.37 -2.07
N ALA A 303 -16.86 36.45 -1.91
CA ALA A 303 -16.64 37.18 -0.67
C ALA A 303 -15.78 38.38 -1.01
N LYS A 304 -16.33 39.56 -0.86
CA LYS A 304 -15.62 40.84 -0.90
C LYS A 304 -14.54 40.82 0.17
N GLU A 305 -13.28 40.71 -0.22
CA GLU A 305 -12.16 41.23 0.56
C GLU A 305 -11.96 42.67 0.16
N GLU A 306 -12.19 43.58 1.12
CA GLU A 306 -11.82 44.98 0.99
C GLU A 306 -10.30 45.11 0.87
N PRO A 307 -9.78 46.02 0.01
CA PRO A 307 -8.34 46.20 -0.12
C PRO A 307 -7.81 46.90 1.14
N VAL A 308 -6.87 46.26 1.82
CA VAL A 308 -6.04 46.91 2.83
C VAL A 308 -5.01 47.75 2.10
N GLY A 309 -5.23 49.07 2.09
CA GLY A 309 -4.27 50.06 1.61
C GLY A 309 -3.13 50.20 2.60
N ASP A 310 -1.91 50.13 2.11
CA ASP A 310 -0.70 50.53 2.81
C ASP A 310 -0.68 52.05 2.95
N GLU A 311 -0.70 52.58 4.21
CA GLU A 311 -0.14 53.90 4.54
C GLU A 311 0.58 53.85 5.88
N GLU A 312 1.86 54.15 5.81
CA GLU A 312 2.70 54.50 6.95
C GLU A 312 2.26 55.82 7.61
N GLY A 313 2.29 55.88 8.94
CA GLY A 313 2.22 57.18 9.63
C GLY A 313 1.91 57.08 11.13
N LYS A 314 2.89 57.41 11.93
CA LYS A 314 2.96 57.41 13.39
C LYS A 314 2.03 58.44 14.10
N PRO A 315 1.93 58.46 15.42
CA PRO A 315 0.70 58.58 16.21
C PRO A 315 0.46 59.95 16.81
N LYS A 316 -0.81 60.26 17.12
CA LYS A 316 -1.14 61.30 18.15
C LYS A 316 -2.43 61.03 18.93
N ALA A 317 -2.37 61.41 20.16
CA ALA A 317 -3.19 61.19 21.33
C ALA A 317 -4.62 61.74 21.33
N VAL A 318 -5.46 61.06 22.07
CA VAL A 318 -6.69 61.29 22.89
C VAL A 318 -7.15 62.77 23.08
N PRO A 319 -8.45 63.18 23.37
CA PRO A 319 -9.42 62.51 24.25
C PRO A 319 -10.95 62.74 23.97
N GLY A 320 -11.77 61.83 24.49
CA GLY A 320 -12.86 62.29 25.36
C GLY A 320 -14.33 62.33 24.89
N LYS A 321 -15.21 61.58 25.67
CA LYS A 321 -16.60 61.87 26.07
C LYS A 321 -17.69 61.67 24.99
N ALA A 322 -18.82 61.15 25.24
CA ALA A 322 -19.69 60.64 26.31
C ALA A 322 -21.13 60.47 25.77
N LYS A 323 -21.82 59.43 26.25
CA LYS A 323 -23.26 59.36 26.58
C LYS A 323 -24.37 59.63 25.54
N LYS A 324 -25.31 58.67 25.36
CA LYS A 324 -26.69 58.52 25.90
C LYS A 324 -27.43 57.49 25.05
N ARG A 325 -28.00 56.37 25.55
CA ARG A 325 -29.19 56.12 26.35
C ARG A 325 -30.52 56.56 25.70
N VAL A 326 -31.45 55.58 25.45
CA VAL A 326 -32.90 55.50 25.69
C VAL A 326 -33.34 54.11 25.26
N LYS A 327 -33.77 53.14 26.10
CA LYS A 327 -35.04 52.85 26.77
C LYS A 327 -36.23 52.77 25.79
N ALA A 328 -37.20 51.87 25.81
CA ALA A 328 -37.85 50.96 26.77
C ALA A 328 -38.77 50.05 25.93
N GLN A 329 -39.51 49.05 26.32
CA GLN A 329 -40.20 48.57 27.52
C GLN A 329 -40.72 47.13 27.18
N GLU A 330 -40.66 46.19 28.06
CA GLU A 330 -41.60 45.60 29.05
C GLU A 330 -42.66 44.69 28.42
N SER A 331 -42.88 43.46 28.94
CA SER A 331 -43.55 43.04 30.18
C SER A 331 -43.34 41.55 30.45
N GLU A 332 -42.94 41.14 31.62
CA GLU A 332 -43.68 40.52 32.74
C GLU A 332 -44.25 39.15 32.48
N ASN A 333 -44.10 38.06 33.24
CA ASN A 333 -44.23 37.74 34.66
C ASN A 333 -43.82 36.23 34.78
N GLU A 334 -43.40 35.57 35.82
CA GLU A 334 -43.39 35.64 37.24
C GLU A 334 -42.48 34.52 37.83
N LYS A 335 -41.85 34.73 38.94
CA LYS A 335 -41.25 33.75 39.88
C LYS A 335 -42.29 33.47 41.01
N PRO A 336 -42.13 32.51 41.97
CA PRO A 336 -40.90 32.08 42.62
C PRO A 336 -40.88 30.66 43.31
N ALA A 337 -39.71 30.22 43.72
CA ALA A 337 -39.32 29.75 45.07
C ALA A 337 -39.20 28.25 45.44
N LYS A 338 -37.99 27.97 45.97
CA LYS A 338 -37.58 27.18 47.15
C LYS A 338 -37.31 25.67 47.08
N LYS A 339 -36.03 25.36 47.43
CA LYS A 339 -35.43 24.09 47.93
C LYS A 339 -36.15 23.56 49.21
N PRO A 340 -35.96 22.32 49.72
CA PRO A 340 -34.69 21.60 49.84
C PRO A 340 -34.75 20.03 49.86
N ARG A 341 -33.54 19.41 49.75
CA ARG A 341 -33.00 18.16 50.35
C ARG A 341 -33.71 16.81 50.22
N GLY A 342 -32.92 15.81 49.74
CA GLY A 342 -32.99 14.43 50.27
C GLY A 342 -32.60 13.33 49.30
N ALA A 343 -31.39 12.74 49.43
CA ALA A 343 -30.94 11.36 49.42
C ALA A 343 -31.24 10.37 48.26
N LYS A 344 -30.15 9.82 47.76
CA LYS A 344 -29.86 8.44 47.33
C LYS A 344 -30.72 7.76 46.25
N GLY A 345 -30.01 7.33 45.17
CA GLY A 345 -30.47 6.29 44.26
C GLY A 345 -29.66 6.25 42.95
N SER A 346 -28.89 5.18 42.82
CA SER A 346 -28.08 4.78 41.65
C SER A 346 -28.91 4.61 40.38
N ALA A 347 -28.44 5.06 39.24
CA ALA A 347 -28.58 4.36 37.95
C ALA A 347 -27.90 5.12 36.82
N THR A 348 -26.99 4.45 36.21
CA THR A 348 -26.50 4.46 34.80
C THR A 348 -26.93 5.60 33.89
N SER A 349 -25.97 6.47 33.56
CA SER A 349 -26.06 7.40 32.43
C SER A 349 -25.17 6.96 31.29
N LYS A 350 -25.78 6.70 30.13
CA LYS A 350 -25.13 6.54 28.84
C LYS A 350 -24.51 7.88 28.41
N SER A 351 -23.21 8.01 28.45
CA SER A 351 -22.49 9.10 27.80
C SER A 351 -22.14 8.71 26.37
N LYS A 352 -22.68 9.45 25.38
CA LYS A 352 -22.24 9.48 24.01
C LYS A 352 -20.85 10.12 23.96
N ALA A 353 -19.81 9.30 23.82
CA ALA A 353 -18.49 9.79 23.50
C ALA A 353 -18.39 10.07 21.99
N LYS A 354 -18.14 11.31 21.66
CA LYS A 354 -17.71 11.79 20.35
C LYS A 354 -16.28 11.31 20.12
N VAL A 355 -16.11 10.31 19.27
CA VAL A 355 -14.77 9.84 18.87
C VAL A 355 -14.19 10.84 17.90
N LYS A 356 -13.21 11.59 18.33
CA LYS A 356 -12.26 12.30 17.46
C LYS A 356 -11.26 11.26 16.95
N HIS A 357 -11.28 11.00 15.66
CA HIS A 357 -10.20 10.30 14.97
C HIS A 357 -9.05 11.29 14.74
N GLU A 358 -8.06 11.25 15.59
CA GLU A 358 -6.71 11.71 15.31
C GLU A 358 -5.90 10.47 14.89
N GLU A 359 -5.68 10.30 13.58
CA GLU A 359 -4.69 9.35 13.06
C GLU A 359 -3.32 10.02 13.13
N GLU A 360 -2.62 9.84 14.24
CA GLU A 360 -1.17 10.07 14.30
C GLU A 360 -0.46 8.96 13.51
N GLU A 361 0.26 9.34 12.46
CA GLU A 361 1.32 8.51 11.87
C GLU A 361 2.48 8.46 12.88
N GLN A 362 2.44 7.54 13.85
CA GLN A 362 3.58 7.24 14.70
C GLN A 362 4.49 6.25 13.98
N GLU A 363 5.74 6.63 13.83
CA GLU A 363 6.86 5.72 13.54
C GLU A 363 6.90 4.63 14.61
N GLU A 364 6.70 3.38 14.19
CA GLU A 364 6.58 2.21 15.03
C GLU A 364 7.96 1.79 15.56
N GLN A 365 8.24 2.09 16.83
CA GLN A 365 9.24 1.36 17.60
C GLN A 365 8.65 -0.02 17.96
N ALA A 366 9.36 -1.07 17.60
CA ALA A 366 9.01 -2.45 17.90
C ALA A 366 8.94 -2.66 19.42
N PRO A 367 7.93 -3.39 19.96
CA PRO A 367 7.89 -3.73 21.36
C PRO A 367 9.00 -4.73 21.71
N GLN A 368 9.73 -4.44 22.79
CA GLN A 368 10.73 -5.33 23.38
C GLN A 368 10.03 -6.54 24.00
N PRO A 369 10.63 -7.74 23.97
CA PRO A 369 10.05 -8.92 24.61
C PRO A 369 10.18 -8.82 26.13
N THR A 370 9.05 -8.86 26.81
CA THR A 370 8.99 -9.07 28.26
C THR A 370 9.52 -10.46 28.61
N ALA A 371 10.43 -10.50 29.57
CA ALA A 371 11.01 -11.71 30.15
C ALA A 371 9.92 -12.61 30.76
N VAL A 372 9.97 -13.88 30.40
CA VAL A 372 9.15 -14.92 31.03
C VAL A 372 9.85 -15.34 32.30
N GLU A 373 9.20 -15.09 33.45
CA GLU A 373 9.58 -15.64 34.76
C GLU A 373 9.46 -17.16 34.76
N THR A 374 10.56 -17.81 35.16
CA THR A 374 10.62 -19.25 35.44
C THR A 374 10.12 -19.54 36.84
N VAL A 375 9.12 -20.39 36.97
CA VAL A 375 8.68 -20.97 38.26
C VAL A 375 9.33 -22.33 38.44
N PRO A 376 9.90 -22.65 39.63
CA PRO A 376 10.68 -23.86 39.86
C PRO A 376 9.83 -25.08 40.22
N GLY A 377 10.37 -26.16 39.81
CA GLY A 377 10.09 -27.55 39.89
C GLY A 377 9.31 -28.22 40.98
N ARG A 378 8.73 -29.34 40.60
CA ARG A 378 8.36 -30.43 41.51
C ARG A 378 8.90 -31.77 41.01
N LYS A 379 9.76 -32.38 41.84
CA LYS A 379 10.35 -33.71 41.68
C LYS A 379 9.29 -34.80 41.81
N SER A 380 9.35 -35.85 40.99
CA SER A 380 9.00 -37.21 41.41
C SER A 380 9.79 -38.27 40.64
N ARG A 381 10.10 -39.31 41.37
CA ARG A 381 11.06 -40.40 41.23
C ARG A 381 10.70 -41.50 40.22
N GLY A 382 11.76 -42.06 39.62
CA GLY A 382 12.01 -43.53 39.48
C GLY A 382 11.38 -44.19 38.27
N SER A 383 12.00 -45.02 37.47
CA SER A 383 13.01 -46.04 37.59
C SER A 383 13.20 -46.78 36.27
N LYS A 384 14.47 -47.28 36.03
CA LYS A 384 14.90 -48.44 35.23
C LYS A 384 14.77 -48.43 33.70
N ALA A 385 15.85 -48.32 32.97
CA ALA A 385 16.91 -49.26 32.52
C ALA A 385 16.45 -50.33 31.51
N ALA A 386 17.16 -50.37 30.43
CA ALA A 386 17.55 -51.42 29.47
C ALA A 386 17.22 -51.00 28.03
N GLU A 387 17.96 -51.20 26.98
CA GLU A 387 19.19 -51.88 26.62
C GLU A 387 19.47 -51.57 25.14
N LYS A 388 20.72 -51.36 24.78
CA LYS A 388 21.19 -51.31 23.38
C LYS A 388 21.31 -52.71 22.81
N PRO A 389 21.24 -52.91 21.53
CA PRO A 389 22.29 -53.70 20.88
C PRO A 389 22.92 -53.03 19.66
N LYS A 390 24.17 -53.51 19.52
CA LYS A 390 25.28 -53.18 18.64
C LYS A 390 25.03 -53.52 17.15
N ALA A 391 25.78 -52.79 16.31
CA ALA A 391 26.08 -53.11 14.94
C ALA A 391 26.96 -54.37 14.77
N PRO A 392 27.03 -54.96 13.56
CA PRO A 392 28.29 -55.55 13.11
C PRO A 392 28.85 -54.94 11.82
N SER A 393 30.15 -55.03 11.82
CA SER A 393 31.13 -54.56 10.84
C SER A 393 31.40 -55.58 9.70
N GLY A 394 31.91 -55.02 8.59
CA GLY A 394 32.88 -55.71 7.70
C GLY A 394 32.25 -56.22 6.40
N THR A 395 32.78 -55.99 5.24
CA THR A 395 34.10 -56.28 4.71
C THR A 395 34.31 -55.63 3.33
N LYS A 396 35.56 -55.34 3.06
CA LYS A 396 36.17 -54.84 1.80
C LYS A 396 36.12 -55.90 0.68
N LYS A 397 36.11 -55.42 -0.58
CA LYS A 397 37.04 -55.81 -1.69
C LYS A 397 36.70 -55.07 -2.97
N ASN A 398 37.58 -54.20 -3.43
CA ASN A 398 38.50 -54.20 -4.58
C ASN A 398 37.92 -54.38 -5.99
N ALA A 399 38.11 -53.30 -6.77
CA ALA A 399 38.92 -53.13 -7.97
C ALA A 399 38.35 -53.61 -9.31
N ALA A 400 38.25 -52.69 -10.26
CA ALA A 400 39.12 -52.65 -11.45
C ALA A 400 38.72 -51.48 -12.38
N LYS A 401 39.78 -50.92 -12.92
CA LYS A 401 39.85 -49.92 -13.99
C LYS A 401 39.25 -50.43 -15.29
N ASP A 402 38.67 -49.53 -16.10
CA ASP A 402 39.04 -49.46 -17.51
C ASP A 402 38.87 -48.06 -18.08
N LYS A 403 39.89 -47.66 -18.86
CA LYS A 403 40.03 -46.42 -19.64
C LYS A 403 39.63 -46.69 -21.08
N ALA A 404 38.97 -45.77 -21.73
CA ALA A 404 39.04 -45.44 -23.15
C ALA A 404 38.44 -44.05 -23.34
N LYS A 405 39.10 -43.08 -23.68
CA LYS A 405 39.90 -42.44 -24.72
C LYS A 405 39.09 -42.09 -25.99
N LEU A 406 39.03 -40.75 -26.17
CA LEU A 406 39.04 -39.91 -27.39
C LEU A 406 38.09 -40.26 -28.54
N GLU A 407 37.38 -39.22 -29.02
CA GLU A 407 37.76 -38.49 -30.25
C GLU A 407 36.81 -37.28 -30.49
N THR A 408 37.39 -36.14 -30.75
CA THR A 408 36.82 -34.96 -31.41
C THR A 408 37.03 -35.09 -32.91
N PRO A 409 36.25 -34.44 -33.77
CA PRO A 409 36.87 -33.74 -34.88
C PRO A 409 36.40 -32.27 -35.01
N ALA A 410 37.31 -31.56 -35.64
CA ALA A 410 37.47 -30.14 -35.83
C ALA A 410 36.55 -29.48 -36.88
N GLU A 411 36.46 -28.16 -36.73
CA GLU A 411 36.31 -27.05 -37.68
C GLU A 411 36.04 -27.35 -39.17
N ASP A 412 35.10 -26.63 -39.74
CA ASP A 412 35.34 -26.02 -41.06
C ASP A 412 34.71 -24.63 -41.19
N THR A 413 35.54 -23.76 -41.73
CA THR A 413 35.34 -22.34 -42.00
C THR A 413 34.70 -22.12 -43.37
N GLY A 414 33.85 -21.10 -43.52
CA GLY A 414 33.30 -20.74 -44.82
C GLY A 414 32.56 -19.40 -44.87
N SER A 415 33.35 -18.35 -44.97
CA SER A 415 32.98 -17.02 -45.44
C SER A 415 32.11 -17.00 -46.69
N ARG A 416 31.07 -16.12 -46.72
CA ARG A 416 30.83 -15.23 -47.88
C ARG A 416 29.82 -14.13 -47.57
N ARG A 417 30.35 -12.91 -47.62
CA ARG A 417 29.63 -11.65 -47.83
C ARG A 417 28.88 -11.67 -49.15
N ARG A 418 27.66 -11.08 -49.19
CA ARG A 418 27.21 -10.27 -50.34
C ARG A 418 26.17 -9.24 -49.86
N SER A 419 26.61 -8.01 -49.97
CA SER A 419 25.80 -6.81 -50.05
C SER A 419 25.03 -6.78 -51.37
N LEU A 420 23.79 -6.28 -51.36
CA LEU A 420 23.20 -5.60 -52.51
C LEU A 420 22.33 -4.44 -52.03
N ARG A 421 22.63 -3.34 -52.62
CA ARG A 421 22.16 -1.98 -52.46
C ARG A 421 21.00 -1.71 -53.47
N LEU A 422 20.02 -0.92 -53.02
CA LEU A 422 19.29 0.14 -53.75
C LEU A 422 18.46 -0.19 -55.00
N LYS A 423 17.21 0.22 -54.99
CA LYS A 423 16.55 1.31 -55.78
C LYS A 423 15.06 0.95 -55.88
N LYS A 424 14.17 1.79 -55.65
CA LYS A 424 13.65 3.11 -55.85
C LYS A 424 12.58 3.43 -54.81
#